data_782fb4d1f9fff7f50baf350dc133bac0
#
_entry.id   782fb4d1f9fff7f50baf350dc133bac0
#
_cell.length_a   1.000
_cell.length_b   1.000
_cell.length_c   1.000
_cell.angle_alpha   90.00
_cell.angle_beta   90.00
_cell.angle_gamma   90.00
#
_symmetry.space_group_name_H-M   'P 1'
#
loop_
_entity.id
_entity.type
_entity.pdbx_description
1 polymer ?
#
loop_
_entity_poly.entity_id
_entity_poly.type
_entity_poly.pdbx_seq_one_letter_code
_entity_poly.pdbx_strand_id
1 'polypeptide(L)'
;MGSERDRGREREPGRGAGAVAGASPYPVPDAAAYLGGRWRIERTVYDLRAGVEGSFRGTAEFRPDPAGAGLLHVEEGHLRWGGAEQPASRTLRLRPRPDGTAEVEFADGRPFHDLDLRTGRWNTVHPCAADRYAGSFTVTGPDTWHLEWRVAGPAKDHLLRSHYRRLG
;
A
#
# COMPACT_ATOMS: atom_id res chain seq x y z
N MET A 1 -43.31 39.24 30.02
CA MET A 1 -41.92 39.43 30.43
C MET A 1 -41.44 38.09 30.92
N GLY A 2 -40.46 37.46 30.38
CA GLY A 2 -39.35 37.69 29.52
C GLY A 2 -38.97 36.40 28.84
N SER A 3 -38.55 36.61 27.62
CA SER A 3 -38.07 35.59 26.70
C SER A 3 -36.68 35.15 27.11
N GLU A 4 -36.44 33.86 27.23
CA GLU A 4 -35.09 33.29 27.30
C GLU A 4 -34.87 32.34 26.14
N ARG A 5 -34.00 32.77 25.26
CA ARG A 5 -33.60 32.05 24.02
C ARG A 5 -32.59 30.98 24.37
N ASP A 6 -32.99 29.74 24.22
CA ASP A 6 -32.09 28.60 24.23
C ASP A 6 -31.31 28.58 22.92
N ARG A 7 -30.01 28.83 23.02
CA ARG A 7 -29.07 28.73 21.89
C ARG A 7 -28.62 27.27 21.76
N GLY A 8 -29.19 26.59 20.78
CA GLY A 8 -28.76 25.29 20.34
C GLY A 8 -27.27 25.29 20.00
N ARG A 9 -26.52 24.49 20.72
CA ARG A 9 -25.12 24.19 20.46
C ARG A 9 -25.07 23.22 19.28
N GLU A 10 -24.75 23.73 18.11
CA GLU A 10 -24.38 22.93 16.94
C GLU A 10 -23.12 22.11 17.25
N ARG A 11 -23.27 20.79 17.25
CA ARG A 11 -22.14 19.86 17.31
C ARG A 11 -21.51 19.82 15.93
N GLU A 12 -20.30 20.31 15.84
CA GLU A 12 -19.45 20.11 14.65
C GLU A 12 -19.24 18.60 14.40
N PRO A 13 -19.35 18.14 13.14
CA PRO A 13 -19.03 16.76 12.79
C PRO A 13 -17.52 16.54 12.93
N GLY A 14 -17.16 15.50 13.67
CA GLY A 14 -15.80 15.09 13.95
C GLY A 14 -14.95 15.00 12.69
N ARG A 15 -13.78 15.61 12.76
CA ARG A 15 -12.71 15.52 11.76
C ARG A 15 -12.28 14.07 11.63
N GLY A 16 -12.68 13.46 10.52
CA GLY A 16 -12.25 12.13 10.13
C GLY A 16 -10.75 12.08 9.84
N ALA A 17 -10.18 10.98 10.29
CA ALA A 17 -8.99 10.27 9.84
C ALA A 17 -7.83 11.12 9.32
N GLY A 18 -6.80 11.26 10.15
CA GLY A 18 -5.54 11.88 9.78
C GLY A 18 -4.87 11.19 8.59
N ALA A 19 -4.87 11.88 7.46
CA ALA A 19 -3.78 11.76 6.52
C ALA A 19 -2.50 12.06 7.28
N VAL A 20 -1.42 11.30 7.05
CA VAL A 20 -0.11 11.58 7.61
C VAL A 20 0.36 12.91 7.01
N ALA A 21 -0.07 14.00 7.63
CA ALA A 21 0.29 15.35 7.22
C ALA A 21 1.71 15.62 7.70
N GLY A 22 2.66 15.87 6.79
CA GLY A 22 3.86 16.58 7.09
C GLY A 22 5.21 16.08 6.59
N ALA A 23 5.36 14.83 6.13
CA ALA A 23 6.62 14.45 5.52
C ALA A 23 6.62 14.80 4.02
N SER A 24 7.57 15.61 3.58
CA SER A 24 7.81 15.79 2.15
C SER A 24 8.16 14.45 1.51
N PRO A 25 7.66 14.16 0.30
CA PRO A 25 8.02 12.92 -0.38
C PRO A 25 9.51 12.89 -0.67
N TYR A 26 10.11 11.71 -0.52
CA TYR A 26 11.52 11.48 -0.79
C TYR A 26 11.68 10.97 -2.23
N PRO A 27 12.28 11.74 -3.15
CA PRO A 27 12.46 11.35 -4.54
C PRO A 27 13.39 10.14 -4.67
N VAL A 28 13.03 9.21 -5.55
CA VAL A 28 13.78 7.98 -5.82
C VAL A 28 14.08 7.90 -7.31
N PRO A 29 15.31 8.22 -7.75
CA PRO A 29 15.68 8.21 -9.17
C PRO A 29 15.56 6.85 -9.86
N ASP A 30 15.77 5.75 -9.10
CA ASP A 30 15.69 4.38 -9.59
C ASP A 30 14.93 3.51 -8.59
N ALA A 31 13.74 3.06 -9.02
CA ALA A 31 12.84 2.28 -8.18
C ALA A 31 13.44 0.91 -7.80
N ALA A 32 14.11 0.23 -8.73
CA ALA A 32 14.69 -1.09 -8.46
C ALA A 32 15.87 -1.00 -7.50
N ALA A 33 16.76 -0.02 -7.69
CA ALA A 33 17.87 0.21 -6.79
C ALA A 33 17.40 0.57 -5.36
N TYR A 34 16.36 1.38 -5.26
CA TYR A 34 15.77 1.75 -3.96
C TYR A 34 15.09 0.56 -3.27
N LEU A 35 14.25 -0.20 -3.98
CA LEU A 35 13.47 -1.28 -3.38
C LEU A 35 14.31 -2.52 -3.06
N GLY A 36 15.41 -2.74 -3.74
CA GLY A 36 16.30 -3.90 -3.55
C GLY A 36 16.67 -4.12 -2.08
N GLY A 37 16.63 -5.38 -1.64
CA GLY A 37 16.93 -5.78 -0.26
C GLY A 37 15.70 -6.20 0.53
N ARG A 38 15.81 -6.15 1.86
CA ARG A 38 14.80 -6.68 2.77
C ARG A 38 14.12 -5.55 3.56
N TRP A 39 12.81 -5.74 3.78
CA TRP A 39 11.94 -4.79 4.44
C TRP A 39 11.05 -5.49 5.46
N ARG A 40 10.80 -4.86 6.60
CA ARG A 40 9.69 -5.23 7.48
C ARG A 40 8.41 -4.66 6.92
N ILE A 41 7.34 -5.44 6.95
CA ILE A 41 5.99 -5.00 6.56
C ILE A 41 5.08 -5.03 7.77
N GLU A 42 4.35 -3.95 7.96
CA GLU A 42 3.15 -3.89 8.79
C GLU A 42 2.00 -3.40 7.92
N ARG A 43 0.96 -4.21 7.79
CA ARG A 43 -0.21 -3.89 6.96
C ARG A 43 -1.48 -4.01 7.77
N THR A 44 -2.34 -3.00 7.66
CA THR A 44 -3.73 -3.09 8.11
C THR A 44 -4.62 -3.36 6.90
N VAL A 45 -5.60 -4.23 7.07
CA VAL A 45 -6.58 -4.59 6.05
C VAL A 45 -7.96 -4.30 6.60
N TYR A 46 -8.72 -3.47 5.89
CA TYR A 46 -10.10 -3.13 6.26
C TYR A 46 -11.06 -3.69 5.21
N ASP A 47 -12.03 -4.46 5.64
CA ASP A 47 -13.25 -4.70 4.87
C ASP A 47 -14.26 -3.61 5.25
N LEU A 48 -14.44 -2.63 4.39
CA LEU A 48 -15.29 -1.47 4.66
C LEU A 48 -16.78 -1.78 4.55
N ARG A 49 -17.15 -2.88 3.91
CA ARG A 49 -18.54 -3.35 3.84
C ARG A 49 -18.94 -4.11 5.09
N ALA A 50 -18.07 -4.99 5.55
CA ALA A 50 -18.31 -5.81 6.73
C ALA A 50 -17.93 -5.11 8.04
N GLY A 51 -17.16 -4.00 7.98
CA GLY A 51 -16.64 -3.31 9.16
C GLY A 51 -15.61 -4.15 9.92
N VAL A 52 -14.86 -5.02 9.22
CA VAL A 52 -13.86 -5.91 9.81
C VAL A 52 -12.47 -5.38 9.53
N GLU A 53 -11.62 -5.41 10.56
CA GLU A 53 -10.20 -5.07 10.47
C GLU A 53 -9.35 -6.32 10.70
N GLY A 54 -8.31 -6.45 9.86
CA GLY A 54 -7.27 -7.45 10.01
C GLY A 54 -5.89 -6.82 9.90
N SER A 55 -4.85 -7.61 10.12
CA SER A 55 -3.47 -7.16 10.01
C SER A 55 -2.58 -8.24 9.41
N PHE A 56 -1.57 -7.79 8.67
CA PHE A 56 -0.48 -8.64 8.19
C PHE A 56 0.85 -8.09 8.74
N ARG A 57 1.68 -8.98 9.26
CA ARG A 57 3.04 -8.67 9.71
C ARG A 57 4.02 -9.67 9.14
N GLY A 58 5.10 -9.17 8.56
CA GLY A 58 6.09 -10.04 7.93
C GLY A 58 7.25 -9.28 7.36
N THR A 59 7.85 -9.88 6.34
CA THR A 59 8.96 -9.31 5.58
C THR A 59 8.64 -9.26 4.11
N ALA A 60 9.19 -8.27 3.41
CA ALA A 60 9.30 -8.23 1.96
C ALA A 60 10.77 -8.32 1.57
N GLU A 61 11.07 -9.13 0.57
CA GLU A 61 12.38 -9.21 -0.03
C GLU A 61 12.29 -8.88 -1.51
N PHE A 62 13.10 -7.91 -1.94
CA PHE A 62 13.32 -7.62 -3.36
C PHE A 62 14.71 -8.14 -3.71
N ARG A 63 14.77 -9.27 -4.37
CA ARG A 63 16.02 -9.97 -4.75
C ARG A 63 16.08 -10.23 -6.24
N PRO A 64 17.28 -10.44 -6.81
CA PRO A 64 17.39 -10.74 -8.24
C PRO A 64 16.43 -11.84 -8.69
N ASP A 65 15.76 -11.62 -9.81
CA ASP A 65 14.85 -12.60 -10.41
C ASP A 65 15.69 -13.65 -11.17
N PRO A 66 15.70 -14.93 -10.76
CA PRO A 66 16.45 -15.97 -11.45
C PRO A 66 15.92 -16.25 -12.86
N ALA A 67 14.69 -15.84 -13.18
CA ALA A 67 14.07 -16.07 -14.49
C ALA A 67 14.33 -14.94 -15.50
N GLY A 68 15.05 -13.87 -15.12
CA GLY A 68 15.33 -12.77 -16.03
C GLY A 68 15.86 -11.50 -15.37
N ALA A 69 15.89 -10.41 -16.13
CA ALA A 69 16.29 -9.11 -15.60
C ALA A 69 15.23 -8.54 -14.65
N GLY A 70 15.67 -8.04 -13.50
CA GLY A 70 14.79 -7.39 -12.53
C GLY A 70 14.82 -8.06 -11.16
N LEU A 71 13.77 -7.82 -10.38
CA LEU A 71 13.67 -8.31 -9.01
C LEU A 71 12.41 -9.17 -8.81
N LEU A 72 12.52 -10.21 -8.00
CA LEU A 72 11.37 -10.83 -7.35
C LEU A 72 11.05 -10.02 -6.09
N HIS A 73 9.80 -9.67 -5.91
CA HIS A 73 9.24 -9.14 -4.68
C HIS A 73 8.47 -10.24 -3.98
N VAL A 74 9.01 -10.75 -2.89
CA VAL A 74 8.41 -11.83 -2.09
C VAL A 74 8.01 -11.27 -0.74
N GLU A 75 6.73 -11.35 -0.42
CA GLU A 75 6.20 -11.05 0.92
C GLU A 75 5.88 -12.35 1.64
N GLU A 76 6.33 -12.49 2.88
CA GLU A 76 6.05 -13.64 3.75
C GLU A 76 5.75 -13.16 5.17
N GLY A 77 4.73 -13.73 5.79
CA GLY A 77 4.33 -13.34 7.14
C GLY A 77 3.07 -14.02 7.62
N HIS A 78 2.39 -13.38 8.54
CA HIS A 78 1.16 -13.86 9.16
C HIS A 78 0.03 -12.84 8.98
N LEU A 79 -1.09 -13.34 8.50
CA LEU A 79 -2.35 -12.60 8.39
C LEU A 79 -3.24 -12.95 9.57
N ARG A 80 -3.67 -11.93 10.31
CA ARG A 80 -4.72 -12.04 11.33
C ARG A 80 -6.02 -11.50 10.74
N TRP A 81 -7.04 -12.35 10.71
CA TRP A 81 -8.36 -12.00 10.19
C TRP A 81 -9.45 -12.73 10.95
N GLY A 82 -10.49 -12.01 11.41
CA GLY A 82 -11.63 -12.61 12.12
C GLY A 82 -11.25 -13.42 13.37
N GLY A 83 -10.18 -13.03 14.09
CA GLY A 83 -9.68 -13.73 15.26
C GLY A 83 -8.75 -14.93 14.97
N ALA A 84 -8.60 -15.33 13.70
CA ALA A 84 -7.66 -16.37 13.28
C ALA A 84 -6.34 -15.75 12.79
N GLU A 85 -5.24 -16.49 12.96
CA GLU A 85 -3.93 -16.14 12.41
C GLU A 85 -3.45 -17.28 11.52
N GLN A 86 -2.96 -16.95 10.33
CA GLN A 86 -2.48 -17.92 9.36
C GLN A 86 -1.28 -17.38 8.57
N PRO A 87 -0.37 -18.27 8.13
CA PRO A 87 0.68 -17.89 7.20
C PRO A 87 0.09 -17.32 5.91
N ALA A 88 0.73 -16.28 5.38
CA ALA A 88 0.37 -15.71 4.09
C ALA A 88 1.62 -15.26 3.35
N SER A 89 1.62 -15.45 2.04
CA SER A 89 2.70 -15.04 1.15
C SER A 89 2.17 -14.49 -0.17
N ARG A 90 3.00 -13.66 -0.81
CA ARG A 90 2.73 -13.14 -2.15
C ARG A 90 4.04 -12.96 -2.90
N THR A 91 4.02 -13.25 -4.19
CA THR A 91 5.15 -12.99 -5.10
C THR A 91 4.71 -12.12 -6.26
N LEU A 92 5.48 -11.06 -6.53
CA LEU A 92 5.39 -10.21 -7.70
C LEU A 92 6.76 -10.13 -8.37
N ARG A 93 6.81 -9.60 -9.59
CA ARG A 93 8.04 -9.33 -10.33
C ARG A 93 8.15 -7.84 -10.59
N LEU A 94 9.35 -7.29 -10.44
CA LEU A 94 9.67 -5.90 -10.76
C LEU A 94 10.59 -5.88 -11.96
N ARG A 95 10.16 -5.28 -13.07
CA ARG A 95 10.93 -5.10 -14.30
C ARG A 95 11.40 -3.65 -14.39
N PRO A 96 12.68 -3.37 -14.09
CA PRO A 96 13.20 -2.01 -14.18
C PRO A 96 13.28 -1.54 -15.63
N ARG A 97 13.07 -0.25 -15.82
CA ARG A 97 13.22 0.46 -17.09
C ARG A 97 14.44 1.40 -17.04
N PRO A 98 15.04 1.73 -18.21
CA PRO A 98 16.24 2.58 -18.26
C PRO A 98 16.05 3.98 -17.68
N ASP A 99 14.81 4.48 -17.58
CA ASP A 99 14.48 5.78 -17.04
C ASP A 99 14.31 5.81 -15.51
N GLY A 100 14.59 4.69 -14.83
CA GLY A 100 14.46 4.54 -13.38
C GLY A 100 13.07 4.16 -12.90
N THR A 101 12.09 4.08 -13.80
CA THR A 101 10.77 3.52 -13.50
C THR A 101 10.78 1.99 -13.56
N ALA A 102 9.67 1.37 -13.22
CA ALA A 102 9.53 -0.07 -13.33
C ALA A 102 8.12 -0.47 -13.74
N GLU A 103 7.99 -1.70 -14.21
CA GLU A 103 6.73 -2.40 -14.37
C GLU A 103 6.63 -3.50 -13.31
N VAL A 104 5.48 -3.59 -12.67
CA VAL A 104 5.19 -4.66 -11.71
C VAL A 104 4.28 -5.67 -12.37
N GLU A 105 4.68 -6.92 -12.28
CA GLU A 105 3.97 -8.06 -12.85
C GLU A 105 3.54 -9.04 -11.74
N PHE A 106 2.50 -9.80 -12.00
CA PHE A 106 2.18 -10.99 -11.21
C PHE A 106 3.26 -12.06 -11.39
N ALA A 107 3.28 -13.06 -10.52
CA ALA A 107 4.26 -14.16 -10.57
C ALA A 107 4.24 -14.93 -11.90
N ASP A 108 3.10 -14.97 -12.58
CA ASP A 108 2.91 -15.60 -13.89
C ASP A 108 3.30 -14.71 -15.10
N GLY A 109 3.80 -13.49 -14.84
CA GLY A 109 4.25 -12.55 -15.86
C GLY A 109 3.17 -11.64 -16.44
N ARG A 110 1.91 -11.74 -15.99
CA ARG A 110 0.86 -10.80 -16.42
C ARG A 110 1.13 -9.43 -15.83
N PRO A 111 0.95 -8.33 -16.60
CA PRO A 111 1.10 -6.97 -16.09
C PRO A 111 0.16 -6.69 -14.92
N PHE A 112 0.67 -6.00 -13.91
CA PHE A 112 -0.12 -5.54 -12.79
C PHE A 112 -0.24 -4.02 -12.80
N HIS A 113 0.88 -3.29 -12.69
CA HIS A 113 0.88 -1.83 -12.77
C HIS A 113 2.28 -1.28 -13.06
N ASP A 114 2.31 -0.03 -13.52
CA ASP A 114 3.54 0.76 -13.60
C ASP A 114 3.93 1.32 -12.24
N LEU A 115 5.21 1.60 -12.04
CA LEU A 115 5.75 2.19 -10.82
C LEU A 115 6.77 3.29 -11.15
N ASP A 116 6.45 4.53 -10.75
CA ASP A 116 7.32 5.70 -10.90
C ASP A 116 7.51 6.40 -9.55
N LEU A 117 8.62 6.17 -8.89
CA LEU A 117 8.95 6.75 -7.60
C LEU A 117 9.82 8.01 -7.70
N ARG A 118 10.10 8.53 -8.89
CA ARG A 118 11.02 9.66 -9.11
C ARG A 118 10.61 10.93 -8.38
N THR A 119 9.32 11.12 -8.12
CA THR A 119 8.82 12.24 -7.31
C THR A 119 8.63 11.90 -5.83
N GLY A 120 8.89 10.64 -5.45
CA GLY A 120 8.58 10.10 -4.12
C GLY A 120 7.10 9.77 -3.91
N ARG A 121 6.24 9.98 -4.93
CA ARG A 121 4.81 9.63 -4.91
C ARG A 121 4.40 9.06 -6.26
N TRP A 122 3.55 8.04 -6.20
CA TRP A 122 2.99 7.43 -7.39
C TRP A 122 1.58 6.93 -7.14
N ASN A 123 0.68 7.16 -8.08
CA ASN A 123 -0.66 6.60 -8.06
C ASN A 123 -0.86 5.73 -9.30
N THR A 124 -1.49 4.59 -9.10
CA THR A 124 -1.75 3.63 -10.18
C THR A 124 -3.14 3.03 -10.04
N VAL A 125 -3.67 2.51 -11.14
CA VAL A 125 -4.95 1.81 -11.17
C VAL A 125 -4.79 0.55 -11.99
N HIS A 126 -5.29 -0.57 -11.44
CA HIS A 126 -5.36 -1.84 -12.14
C HIS A 126 -6.82 -2.32 -12.16
N PRO A 127 -7.45 -2.44 -13.34
CA PRO A 127 -8.74 -3.12 -13.48
C PRO A 127 -8.54 -4.63 -13.43
N CYS A 128 -9.35 -5.33 -12.63
CA CYS A 128 -9.32 -6.78 -12.54
C CYS A 128 -10.76 -7.31 -12.55
N ALA A 129 -11.22 -7.79 -13.72
CA ALA A 129 -12.60 -8.17 -13.96
C ALA A 129 -13.56 -7.01 -13.59
N ALA A 130 -14.46 -7.23 -12.60
CA ALA A 130 -15.39 -6.21 -12.12
C ALA A 130 -14.80 -5.35 -10.98
N ASP A 131 -13.60 -5.66 -10.49
CA ASP A 131 -12.94 -4.96 -9.40
C ASP A 131 -11.95 -3.93 -9.93
N ARG A 132 -11.79 -2.83 -9.18
CA ARG A 132 -10.80 -1.80 -9.45
C ARG A 132 -9.84 -1.69 -8.29
N TYR A 133 -8.55 -1.81 -8.57
CA TYR A 133 -7.46 -1.62 -7.64
C TYR A 133 -6.84 -0.24 -7.86
N ALA A 134 -6.91 0.63 -6.88
CA ALA A 134 -6.24 1.94 -6.89
C ALA A 134 -5.13 1.93 -5.86
N GLY A 135 -3.89 2.10 -6.32
CA GLY A 135 -2.68 2.07 -5.50
C GLY A 135 -2.09 3.46 -5.32
N SER A 136 -1.62 3.76 -4.11
CA SER A 136 -0.95 5.00 -3.76
C SER A 136 0.35 4.70 -3.04
N PHE A 137 1.46 5.07 -3.64
CA PHE A 137 2.81 4.89 -3.11
C PHE A 137 3.36 6.21 -2.59
N THR A 138 3.99 6.19 -1.43
CA THR A 138 4.67 7.34 -0.85
C THR A 138 5.99 6.91 -0.24
N VAL A 139 7.09 7.42 -0.76
CA VAL A 139 8.41 7.26 -0.16
C VAL A 139 8.63 8.41 0.81
N THR A 140 8.97 8.10 2.05
CA THR A 140 9.13 9.08 3.13
C THR A 140 10.57 9.22 3.60
N GLY A 141 11.48 8.39 3.08
CA GLY A 141 12.90 8.44 3.41
C GLY A 141 13.68 7.32 2.73
N PRO A 142 15.01 7.25 2.94
CA PRO A 142 15.85 6.22 2.34
C PRO A 142 15.45 4.80 2.76
N ASP A 143 14.85 4.65 3.95
CA ASP A 143 14.56 3.36 4.58
C ASP A 143 13.08 3.16 4.91
N THR A 144 12.20 4.03 4.39
CA THR A 144 10.77 3.97 4.71
C THR A 144 9.91 4.38 3.52
N TRP A 145 8.88 3.57 3.26
CA TRP A 145 7.84 3.88 2.28
C TRP A 145 6.50 3.26 2.68
N HIS A 146 5.43 3.78 2.08
CA HIS A 146 4.06 3.42 2.35
C HIS A 146 3.33 3.05 1.07
N LEU A 147 2.39 2.12 1.18
CA LEU A 147 1.53 1.72 0.09
C LEU A 147 0.10 1.60 0.61
N GLU A 148 -0.81 2.29 -0.04
CA GLU A 148 -2.23 2.11 0.16
C GLU A 148 -2.87 1.51 -1.09
N TRP A 149 -3.64 0.44 -0.93
CA TRP A 149 -4.50 -0.11 -1.96
C TRP A 149 -5.97 0.04 -1.57
N ARG A 150 -6.76 0.64 -2.45
CA ARG A 150 -8.21 0.57 -2.40
C ARG A 150 -8.68 -0.43 -3.44
N VAL A 151 -9.42 -1.46 -3.00
CA VAL A 151 -10.02 -2.46 -3.87
C VAL A 151 -11.54 -2.30 -3.79
N ALA A 152 -12.15 -1.85 -4.87
CA ALA A 152 -13.58 -1.61 -4.95
C ALA A 152 -14.20 -2.40 -6.10
N GLY A 153 -15.35 -3.02 -5.84
CA GLY A 153 -16.10 -3.79 -6.82
C GLY A 153 -17.49 -4.14 -6.33
N PRO A 154 -18.28 -4.90 -7.11
CA PRO A 154 -19.65 -5.26 -6.74
C PRO A 154 -19.75 -6.00 -5.40
N ALA A 155 -18.74 -6.84 -5.09
CA ALA A 155 -18.70 -7.69 -3.89
C ALA A 155 -17.62 -7.30 -2.88
N LYS A 156 -16.74 -6.33 -3.20
CA LYS A 156 -15.57 -5.96 -2.39
C LYS A 156 -15.53 -4.47 -2.14
N ASP A 157 -15.06 -4.11 -0.96
CA ASP A 157 -14.65 -2.76 -0.61
C ASP A 157 -13.58 -2.83 0.48
N HIS A 158 -12.32 -3.00 0.05
CA HIS A 158 -11.18 -3.18 0.93
C HIS A 158 -10.23 -2.00 0.87
N LEU A 159 -9.64 -1.69 2.01
CA LEU A 159 -8.57 -0.73 2.13
C LEU A 159 -7.37 -1.41 2.83
N LEU A 160 -6.23 -1.45 2.14
CA LEU A 160 -4.99 -2.01 2.66
C LEU A 160 -3.98 -0.87 2.83
N ARG A 161 -3.46 -0.70 4.03
CA ARG A 161 -2.39 0.26 4.34
C ARG A 161 -1.16 -0.46 4.79
N SER A 162 -0.07 -0.31 4.06
CA SER A 162 1.20 -1.00 4.32
C SER A 162 2.30 0.00 4.63
N HIS A 163 3.06 -0.28 5.66
CA HIS A 163 4.27 0.42 6.03
C HIS A 163 5.45 -0.51 5.83
N TYR A 164 6.45 -0.02 5.12
CA TYR A 164 7.69 -0.76 4.88
C TYR A 164 8.85 -0.01 5.52
N ARG A 165 9.67 -0.75 6.26
CA ARG A 165 10.91 -0.25 6.86
C ARG A 165 12.05 -1.19 6.50
N ARG A 166 13.14 -0.62 6.00
CA ARG A 166 14.31 -1.40 5.59
C ARG A 166 14.87 -2.18 6.79
N LEU A 167 15.24 -3.41 6.53
CA LEU A 167 16.01 -4.25 7.44
C LEU A 167 17.49 -4.15 7.05
N GLY A 168 18.35 -3.89 8.04
CA GLY A 168 19.81 -3.84 7.86
C GLY A 168 20.39 -5.18 7.49
#